data_0bbb6d42975d8dac49ac362ceb93a6d3
#
_entry.id   0bbb6d42975d8dac49ac362ceb93a6d3
#
_cell.length_a   1.000
_cell.length_b   1.000
_cell.length_c   1.000
_cell.angle_alpha   90.00
_cell.angle_beta   90.00
_cell.angle_gamma   90.00
#
_symmetry.space_group_name_H-M   'P 1'
#
loop_
_entity.id
_entity.type
_entity.pdbx_description
1 polymer ?
#
loop_
_entity_poly.entity_id
_entity_poly.type
_entity_poly.pdbx_seq_one_letter_code
_entity_poly.pdbx_strand_id
1 'polypeptide(L)'
;MSKTPFYVTTAIAYPNGAPHVGHAYEYVATDAIARFKRLDGFDVRFLTGTDEHGLKMAQAAAAEGIATADYARRNSDQFQRLEEMLNISFDRFIRTTDPDHYAASTALWQRMAEAGDIYLDSYSGWYSVRDERFFTEAETDVVADGTRVATETGTPVTWTEEQTYFFRLSAYTDRLLAHYGEHPDFIAPEVRRNEVVSFVSGGLRDLSISRTSFTWGVPVPGDAEHVMYVWVDALTNYLTGAGYPDTESVLYQRYWPADLHMIGKDIIRFHTVYWPAFLMSAGIALPRKVFAHGFLYNRGEKMSKSVGNVVDPVALVESFGVDQVRYFLLREVPFGQDGSYSEDGIIGRINTDLANELGNLAQRSL
;
A
#
# COMPACT_ATOMS: atom_id res chain seq x y z
N MET A 1 22.09 15.55 -22.70
CA MET A 1 20.81 15.98 -22.11
C MET A 1 20.56 15.15 -20.87
N SER A 2 20.10 15.74 -19.75
CA SER A 2 19.72 14.95 -18.57
C SER A 2 18.47 14.13 -18.89
N LYS A 3 18.45 12.87 -18.47
CA LYS A 3 17.26 12.00 -18.66
C LYS A 3 16.07 12.57 -17.89
N THR A 4 14.86 12.41 -18.44
CA THR A 4 13.61 12.78 -17.77
C THR A 4 13.41 11.88 -16.56
N PRO A 5 13.13 12.40 -15.35
CA PRO A 5 12.87 11.58 -14.18
C PRO A 5 11.54 10.83 -14.29
N PHE A 6 11.47 9.67 -13.66
CA PHE A 6 10.25 8.90 -13.50
C PHE A 6 10.26 8.20 -12.14
N TYR A 7 9.37 8.59 -11.24
CA TYR A 7 9.26 8.00 -9.92
C TYR A 7 8.06 7.08 -9.84
N VAL A 8 8.32 5.80 -9.60
CA VAL A 8 7.31 4.74 -9.47
C VAL A 8 7.44 4.04 -8.13
N THR A 9 6.31 3.68 -7.54
CA THR A 9 6.27 2.99 -6.24
C THR A 9 5.30 1.83 -6.26
N THR A 10 5.57 0.79 -5.49
CA THR A 10 4.55 -0.14 -5.00
C THR A 10 3.85 0.46 -3.77
N ALA A 11 2.76 -0.14 -3.31
CA ALA A 11 2.40 -0.02 -1.91
C ALA A 11 3.49 -0.67 -1.04
N ILE A 12 3.65 -0.20 0.21
CA ILE A 12 4.50 -0.90 1.17
C ILE A 12 3.69 -2.00 1.85
N ALA A 13 4.27 -3.20 1.91
CA ALA A 13 3.57 -4.37 2.44
C ALA A 13 3.54 -4.37 3.96
N TYR A 14 2.42 -4.81 4.56
CA TYR A 14 2.31 -5.00 6.01
C TYR A 14 2.84 -6.40 6.39
N PRO A 15 4.05 -6.51 7.01
CA PRO A 15 4.74 -7.79 7.17
C PRO A 15 4.26 -8.55 8.44
N ASN A 16 2.96 -8.71 8.60
CA ASN A 16 2.36 -9.50 9.70
C ASN A 16 2.36 -11.02 9.43
N GLY A 17 3.12 -11.45 8.45
CA GLY A 17 3.33 -12.84 8.08
C GLY A 17 4.05 -12.96 6.73
N ALA A 18 4.31 -14.18 6.27
CA ALA A 18 5.02 -14.44 5.03
C ALA A 18 4.36 -13.78 3.81
N PRO A 19 5.15 -13.31 2.83
CA PRO A 19 4.62 -12.79 1.57
C PRO A 19 3.90 -13.90 0.78
N HIS A 20 3.00 -13.49 -0.11
CA HIS A 20 2.23 -14.39 -0.97
C HIS A 20 2.27 -13.92 -2.43
N VAL A 21 1.78 -14.75 -3.35
CA VAL A 21 1.82 -14.48 -4.80
C VAL A 21 1.13 -13.16 -5.20
N GLY A 22 0.19 -12.63 -4.40
CA GLY A 22 -0.41 -11.31 -4.62
C GLY A 22 0.62 -10.17 -4.50
N HIS A 23 1.53 -10.24 -3.50
CA HIS A 23 2.65 -9.30 -3.39
C HIS A 23 3.61 -9.45 -4.58
N ALA A 24 3.95 -10.70 -4.93
CA ALA A 24 4.80 -10.97 -6.09
C ALA A 24 4.24 -10.36 -7.39
N TYR A 25 2.91 -10.41 -7.58
CA TYR A 25 2.26 -9.78 -8.73
C TYR A 25 2.47 -8.26 -8.76
N GLU A 26 2.21 -7.56 -7.64
CA GLU A 26 2.40 -6.11 -7.56
C GLU A 26 3.86 -5.72 -7.85
N TYR A 27 4.82 -6.43 -7.24
CA TYR A 27 6.24 -6.19 -7.45
C TYR A 27 6.65 -6.39 -8.91
N VAL A 28 6.25 -7.51 -9.51
CA VAL A 28 6.59 -7.84 -10.90
C VAL A 28 5.94 -6.87 -11.89
N ALA A 29 4.67 -6.49 -11.66
CA ALA A 29 3.97 -5.54 -12.52
C ALA A 29 4.61 -4.15 -12.47
N THR A 30 4.98 -3.68 -11.27
CA THR A 30 5.66 -2.40 -11.09
C THR A 30 7.07 -2.41 -11.68
N ASP A 31 7.81 -3.49 -11.48
CA ASP A 31 9.15 -3.67 -12.03
C ASP A 31 9.15 -3.71 -13.58
N ALA A 32 8.14 -4.31 -14.19
CA ALA A 32 8.00 -4.30 -15.65
C ALA A 32 7.87 -2.86 -16.18
N ILE A 33 7.10 -2.00 -15.50
CA ILE A 33 6.98 -0.58 -15.85
C ILE A 33 8.31 0.16 -15.61
N ALA A 34 8.96 -0.08 -14.48
CA ALA A 34 10.26 0.54 -14.17
C ALA A 34 11.32 0.20 -15.22
N ARG A 35 11.43 -1.10 -15.60
CA ARG A 35 12.34 -1.57 -16.65
C ARG A 35 12.00 -0.98 -18.00
N PHE A 36 10.72 -0.95 -18.39
CA PHE A 36 10.29 -0.34 -19.64
C PHE A 36 10.69 1.14 -19.70
N LYS A 37 10.45 1.90 -18.63
CA LYS A 37 10.82 3.31 -18.56
C LYS A 37 12.34 3.53 -18.64
N ARG A 38 13.14 2.65 -18.01
CA ARG A 38 14.61 2.70 -18.15
C ARG A 38 15.06 2.45 -19.59
N LEU A 39 14.44 1.46 -20.27
CA LEU A 39 14.69 1.19 -21.70
C LEU A 39 14.27 2.36 -22.59
N ASP A 40 13.17 3.04 -22.26
CA ASP A 40 12.65 4.23 -22.94
C ASP A 40 13.48 5.51 -22.63
N GLY A 41 14.58 5.37 -21.91
CA GLY A 41 15.55 6.42 -21.67
C GLY A 41 15.28 7.32 -20.46
N PHE A 42 14.29 7.02 -19.63
CA PHE A 42 14.02 7.75 -18.39
C PHE A 42 15.06 7.45 -17.31
N ASP A 43 15.20 8.40 -16.37
CA ASP A 43 15.91 8.22 -15.12
C ASP A 43 14.90 7.77 -14.05
N VAL A 44 14.83 6.47 -13.84
CA VAL A 44 13.78 5.86 -13.00
C VAL A 44 14.25 5.73 -11.58
N ARG A 45 13.41 6.17 -10.64
CA ARG A 45 13.47 5.81 -9.23
C ARG A 45 12.32 4.88 -8.90
N PHE A 46 12.62 3.69 -8.38
CA PHE A 46 11.64 2.70 -7.97
C PHE A 46 11.73 2.47 -6.46
N LEU A 47 10.62 2.79 -5.74
CA LEU A 47 10.46 2.60 -4.30
C LEU A 47 9.54 1.42 -4.02
N THR A 48 9.94 0.59 -3.09
CA THR A 48 9.14 -0.47 -2.46
C THR A 48 9.48 -0.56 -0.98
N GLY A 49 8.84 -1.41 -0.21
CA GLY A 49 9.16 -1.57 1.21
C GLY A 49 8.09 -2.21 2.06
N THR A 50 8.22 -1.98 3.38
CA THR A 50 7.31 -2.55 4.39
C THR A 50 6.81 -1.50 5.37
N ASP A 51 5.52 -1.66 5.75
CA ASP A 51 4.86 -0.96 6.85
C ASP A 51 4.99 -1.81 8.12
N GLU A 52 5.85 -1.37 9.05
CA GLU A 52 6.27 -2.18 10.20
C GLU A 52 5.56 -1.78 11.51
N HIS A 53 4.73 -0.76 11.53
CA HIS A 53 4.08 -0.25 12.72
C HIS A 53 2.67 -0.85 12.95
N GLY A 54 2.07 -0.53 14.10
CA GLY A 54 0.69 -0.87 14.43
C GLY A 54 0.53 -1.96 15.49
N LEU A 55 -0.70 -2.02 16.02
CA LEU A 55 -1.07 -2.91 17.14
C LEU A 55 -0.87 -4.39 16.82
N LYS A 56 -1.22 -4.83 15.60
CA LYS A 56 -1.09 -6.25 15.20
C LYS A 56 0.36 -6.72 15.21
N MET A 57 1.30 -5.86 14.82
CA MET A 57 2.72 -6.16 14.87
C MET A 57 3.17 -6.40 16.30
N ALA A 58 2.79 -5.50 17.21
CA ALA A 58 3.10 -5.62 18.63
C ALA A 58 2.46 -6.87 19.26
N GLN A 59 1.20 -7.17 18.94
CA GLN A 59 0.51 -8.38 19.42
C GLN A 59 1.16 -9.67 18.90
N ALA A 60 1.53 -9.72 17.62
CA ALA A 60 2.17 -10.89 17.04
C ALA A 60 3.57 -11.13 17.63
N ALA A 61 4.35 -10.08 17.85
CA ALA A 61 5.64 -10.16 18.52
C ALA A 61 5.51 -10.66 19.97
N ALA A 62 4.52 -10.13 20.71
CA ALA A 62 4.24 -10.55 22.08
C ALA A 62 3.82 -12.04 22.16
N ALA A 63 3.03 -12.52 21.19
CA ALA A 63 2.64 -13.92 21.10
C ALA A 63 3.83 -14.87 20.86
N GLU A 64 4.88 -14.40 20.20
CA GLU A 64 6.14 -15.13 20.00
C GLU A 64 7.18 -14.88 21.12
N GLY A 65 6.91 -13.95 22.05
CA GLY A 65 7.81 -13.62 23.16
C GLY A 65 9.10 -12.90 22.72
N ILE A 66 9.07 -12.18 21.61
CA ILE A 66 10.21 -11.41 21.10
C ILE A 66 9.92 -9.91 21.01
N ALA A 67 10.97 -9.09 20.92
CA ALA A 67 10.80 -7.64 20.76
C ALA A 67 10.10 -7.31 19.45
N THR A 68 9.21 -6.32 19.47
CA THR A 68 8.41 -5.92 18.29
C THR A 68 9.32 -5.51 17.12
N ALA A 69 10.41 -4.79 17.39
CA ALA A 69 11.38 -4.40 16.37
C ALA A 69 12.05 -5.60 15.68
N ASP A 70 12.38 -6.65 16.45
CA ASP A 70 13.01 -7.85 15.90
C ASP A 70 12.02 -8.68 15.09
N TYR A 71 10.75 -8.75 15.55
CA TYR A 71 9.67 -9.39 14.82
C TYR A 71 9.43 -8.69 13.46
N ALA A 72 9.28 -7.37 13.49
CA ALA A 72 9.06 -6.55 12.30
C ALA A 72 10.23 -6.70 11.30
N ARG A 73 11.47 -6.58 11.78
CA ARG A 73 12.68 -6.76 10.96
C ARG A 73 12.72 -8.13 10.31
N ARG A 74 12.56 -9.19 11.09
CA ARG A 74 12.60 -10.58 10.59
C ARG A 74 11.58 -10.81 9.48
N ASN A 75 10.37 -10.30 9.65
CA ASN A 75 9.32 -10.48 8.66
C ASN A 75 9.56 -9.59 7.44
N SER A 76 9.95 -8.35 7.62
CA SER A 76 10.31 -7.43 6.53
C SER A 76 11.42 -7.99 5.64
N ASP A 77 12.44 -8.62 6.25
CA ASP A 77 13.52 -9.29 5.52
C ASP A 77 13.02 -10.39 4.56
N GLN A 78 11.87 -11.02 4.85
CA GLN A 78 11.27 -12.02 3.95
C GLN A 78 10.70 -11.35 2.69
N PHE A 79 10.09 -10.17 2.83
CA PHE A 79 9.59 -9.40 1.69
C PHE A 79 10.74 -8.91 0.81
N GLN A 80 11.79 -8.36 1.41
CA GLN A 80 12.96 -7.91 0.66
C GLN A 80 13.62 -9.08 -0.09
N ARG A 81 13.80 -10.23 0.55
CA ARG A 81 14.35 -11.43 -0.11
C ARG A 81 13.47 -11.92 -1.26
N LEU A 82 12.14 -11.86 -1.12
CA LEU A 82 11.24 -12.21 -2.22
C LEU A 82 11.46 -11.27 -3.41
N GLU A 83 11.59 -9.97 -3.19
CA GLU A 83 11.83 -9.01 -4.26
C GLU A 83 13.20 -9.26 -4.95
N GLU A 84 14.24 -9.55 -4.17
CA GLU A 84 15.55 -9.94 -4.70
C GLU A 84 15.46 -11.24 -5.53
N MET A 85 14.76 -12.25 -5.03
CA MET A 85 14.55 -13.53 -5.72
C MET A 85 13.74 -13.35 -7.03
N LEU A 86 12.76 -12.46 -7.03
CA LEU A 86 11.99 -12.09 -8.22
C LEU A 86 12.76 -11.15 -9.17
N ASN A 87 14.00 -10.80 -8.85
CA ASN A 87 14.83 -9.88 -9.64
C ASN A 87 14.16 -8.51 -9.84
N ILE A 88 13.54 -7.98 -8.78
CA ILE A 88 12.91 -6.65 -8.79
C ILE A 88 14.00 -5.58 -8.74
N SER A 89 13.93 -4.62 -9.64
CA SER A 89 14.95 -3.60 -9.84
C SER A 89 14.69 -2.31 -9.05
N PHE A 90 14.28 -2.44 -7.78
CA PHE A 90 14.05 -1.30 -6.91
C PHE A 90 15.35 -0.54 -6.61
N ASP A 91 15.25 0.77 -6.41
CA ASP A 91 16.36 1.64 -6.00
C ASP A 91 16.39 1.84 -4.48
N ARG A 92 15.24 1.71 -3.83
CA ARG A 92 15.12 1.74 -2.37
C ARG A 92 14.04 0.78 -1.88
N PHE A 93 14.42 -0.02 -0.90
CA PHE A 93 13.50 -0.73 0.00
C PHE A 93 13.39 0.09 1.28
N ILE A 94 12.22 0.69 1.55
CA ILE A 94 11.96 1.51 2.72
C ILE A 94 11.31 0.69 3.83
N ARG A 95 11.63 1.03 5.07
CA ARG A 95 10.93 0.54 6.26
C ARG A 95 10.35 1.72 7.01
N THR A 96 9.14 1.62 7.52
CA THR A 96 8.57 2.70 8.33
C THR A 96 9.31 2.90 9.65
N THR A 97 10.14 1.93 10.06
CA THR A 97 11.08 2.03 11.18
C THR A 97 12.41 2.71 10.86
N ASP A 98 12.64 3.13 9.61
CA ASP A 98 13.85 3.87 9.23
C ASP A 98 13.85 5.28 9.86
N PRO A 99 15.00 5.80 10.35
CA PRO A 99 15.07 7.10 11.01
C PRO A 99 14.61 8.27 10.14
N ASP A 100 14.88 8.25 8.83
CA ASP A 100 14.45 9.29 7.90
C ASP A 100 12.94 9.26 7.66
N HIS A 101 12.31 8.09 7.82
CA HIS A 101 10.86 7.97 7.76
C HIS A 101 10.17 8.63 8.98
N TYR A 102 10.72 8.45 10.18
CA TYR A 102 10.25 9.19 11.37
C TYR A 102 10.35 10.71 11.16
N ALA A 103 11.46 11.18 10.60
CA ALA A 103 11.64 12.62 10.31
C ALA A 103 10.60 13.12 9.29
N ALA A 104 10.36 12.35 8.23
CA ALA A 104 9.39 12.69 7.20
C ALA A 104 7.95 12.73 7.74
N SER A 105 7.55 11.70 8.50
CA SER A 105 6.21 11.61 9.10
C SER A 105 5.96 12.73 10.10
N THR A 106 6.96 13.04 10.95
CA THR A 106 6.92 14.18 11.86
C THR A 106 6.73 15.50 11.12
N ALA A 107 7.48 15.74 10.05
CA ALA A 107 7.39 16.96 9.27
C ALA A 107 6.06 17.10 8.52
N LEU A 108 5.52 16.00 7.98
CA LEU A 108 4.19 16.01 7.34
C LEU A 108 3.10 16.36 8.36
N TRP A 109 3.12 15.70 9.53
CA TRP A 109 2.18 16.00 10.61
C TRP A 109 2.21 17.47 11.03
N GLN A 110 3.42 18.02 11.23
CA GLN A 110 3.59 19.42 11.64
C GLN A 110 3.00 20.37 10.60
N ARG A 111 3.20 20.14 9.30
CA ARG A 111 2.60 20.96 8.25
C ARG A 111 1.07 20.91 8.24
N MET A 112 0.48 19.72 8.43
CA MET A 112 -0.98 19.58 8.53
C MET A 112 -1.53 20.28 9.79
N ALA A 113 -0.80 20.23 10.90
CA ALA A 113 -1.16 20.92 12.15
C ALA A 113 -1.05 22.44 12.00
N GLU A 114 0.00 22.96 11.38
CA GLU A 114 0.19 24.38 11.06
C GLU A 114 -0.90 24.90 10.12
N ALA A 115 -1.40 24.08 9.21
CA ALA A 115 -2.54 24.42 8.36
C ALA A 115 -3.88 24.49 9.12
N GLY A 116 -3.91 24.07 10.40
CA GLY A 116 -5.12 24.04 11.23
C GLY A 116 -6.06 22.87 10.92
N ASP A 117 -5.57 21.85 10.21
CA ASP A 117 -6.38 20.69 9.80
C ASP A 117 -6.32 19.53 10.80
N ILE A 118 -5.50 19.63 11.86
CA ILE A 118 -5.44 18.65 12.94
C ILE A 118 -6.00 19.27 14.21
N TYR A 119 -6.89 18.52 14.89
CA TYR A 119 -7.45 18.91 16.18
C TYR A 119 -7.65 17.70 17.09
N LEU A 120 -7.56 17.89 18.41
CA LEU A 120 -7.77 16.87 19.41
C LEU A 120 -9.24 16.84 19.82
N ASP A 121 -9.84 15.66 19.84
CA ASP A 121 -11.22 15.45 20.32
C ASP A 121 -11.38 14.03 20.87
N SER A 122 -12.48 13.78 21.58
CA SER A 122 -12.83 12.46 22.07
C SER A 122 -13.70 11.74 21.04
N TYR A 123 -13.31 10.53 20.71
CA TYR A 123 -14.10 9.66 19.84
C TYR A 123 -14.59 8.44 20.62
N SER A 124 -15.87 8.17 20.51
CA SER A 124 -16.46 6.92 21.01
C SER A 124 -17.12 6.17 19.87
N GLY A 125 -16.88 4.87 19.79
CA GLY A 125 -17.44 4.03 18.73
C GLY A 125 -17.04 2.58 18.86
N TRP A 126 -17.51 1.76 17.95
CA TRP A 126 -17.20 0.34 17.87
C TRP A 126 -15.86 0.12 17.15
N TYR A 127 -14.80 -0.18 17.88
CA TYR A 127 -13.45 -0.37 17.34
C TYR A 127 -13.18 -1.84 17.00
N SER A 128 -12.71 -2.08 15.76
CA SER A 128 -12.16 -3.37 15.34
C SER A 128 -10.64 -3.35 15.39
N VAL A 129 -10.06 -4.20 16.22
CA VAL A 129 -8.60 -4.40 16.27
C VAL A 129 -8.08 -5.00 14.96
N ARG A 130 -8.87 -5.86 14.32
CA ARG A 130 -8.48 -6.50 13.06
C ARG A 130 -8.43 -5.52 11.89
N ASP A 131 -9.44 -4.64 11.81
CA ASP A 131 -9.56 -3.68 10.71
C ASP A 131 -8.86 -2.35 11.04
N GLU A 132 -8.40 -2.19 12.31
CA GLU A 132 -7.72 -1.01 12.86
C GLU A 132 -8.51 0.29 12.62
N ARG A 133 -9.86 0.19 12.67
CA ARG A 133 -10.75 1.33 12.49
C ARG A 133 -11.97 1.29 13.40
N PHE A 134 -12.59 2.45 13.57
CA PHE A 134 -13.88 2.60 14.23
C PHE A 134 -15.03 2.42 13.25
N PHE A 135 -16.14 1.91 13.78
CA PHE A 135 -17.40 1.74 13.09
C PHE A 135 -18.51 2.46 13.85
N THR A 136 -19.46 3.03 13.15
CA THR A 136 -20.70 3.57 13.73
C THR A 136 -21.64 2.44 14.13
N GLU A 137 -22.64 2.71 14.96
CA GLU A 137 -23.69 1.74 15.32
C GLU A 137 -24.31 1.08 14.08
N ALA A 138 -24.59 1.90 13.04
CA ALA A 138 -25.22 1.44 11.79
C ALA A 138 -24.30 0.55 10.90
N GLU A 139 -23.01 0.55 11.17
CA GLU A 139 -22.02 -0.28 10.46
C GLU A 139 -21.71 -1.56 11.22
N THR A 140 -22.46 -1.88 12.29
CA THR A 140 -22.26 -3.06 13.13
C THR A 140 -23.55 -3.85 13.29
N ASP A 141 -23.41 -5.18 13.42
CA ASP A 141 -24.49 -6.11 13.74
C ASP A 141 -24.18 -6.96 14.95
N VAL A 142 -25.20 -7.49 15.63
CA VAL A 142 -25.03 -8.47 16.72
C VAL A 142 -25.31 -9.86 16.18
N VAL A 143 -24.31 -10.75 16.23
CA VAL A 143 -24.45 -12.13 15.77
C VAL A 143 -25.08 -13.03 16.84
N ALA A 144 -25.40 -14.27 16.50
CA ALA A 144 -26.25 -15.17 17.30
C ALA A 144 -25.70 -15.48 18.72
N ASP A 145 -24.40 -15.36 18.94
CA ASP A 145 -23.74 -15.57 20.24
C ASP A 145 -23.69 -14.29 21.11
N GLY A 146 -24.27 -13.17 20.62
CA GLY A 146 -24.28 -11.88 21.29
C GLY A 146 -23.04 -11.01 21.01
N THR A 147 -22.10 -11.48 20.22
CA THR A 147 -20.93 -10.71 19.80
C THR A 147 -21.36 -9.61 18.83
N ARG A 148 -20.87 -8.37 19.01
CA ARG A 148 -21.04 -7.33 18.00
C ARG A 148 -19.89 -7.39 16.98
N VAL A 149 -20.25 -7.31 15.71
CA VAL A 149 -19.31 -7.40 14.59
C VAL A 149 -19.52 -6.26 13.59
N ALA A 150 -18.47 -5.88 12.88
CA ALA A 150 -18.58 -4.96 11.74
C ALA A 150 -19.33 -5.65 10.58
N THR A 151 -20.38 -5.03 10.07
CA THR A 151 -21.24 -5.59 9.00
C THR A 151 -20.45 -5.92 7.73
N GLU A 152 -19.49 -5.05 7.37
CA GLU A 152 -18.68 -5.18 6.16
C GLU A 152 -17.68 -6.34 6.23
N THR A 153 -17.05 -6.54 7.39
CA THR A 153 -15.90 -7.46 7.53
C THR A 153 -16.18 -8.70 8.38
N GLY A 154 -17.30 -8.69 9.11
CA GLY A 154 -17.65 -9.75 10.08
C GLY A 154 -16.71 -9.80 11.28
N THR A 155 -15.87 -8.79 11.50
CA THR A 155 -14.89 -8.77 12.58
C THR A 155 -15.51 -8.31 13.89
N PRO A 156 -15.15 -8.92 15.05
CA PRO A 156 -15.57 -8.44 16.35
C PRO A 156 -15.17 -6.99 16.59
N VAL A 157 -16.08 -6.23 17.20
CA VAL A 157 -15.86 -4.83 17.57
C VAL A 157 -16.17 -4.64 19.04
N THR A 158 -15.43 -3.73 19.67
CA THR A 158 -15.61 -3.37 21.10
C THR A 158 -15.88 -1.88 21.20
N TRP A 159 -16.85 -1.50 22.05
CA TRP A 159 -17.07 -0.08 22.33
C TRP A 159 -15.85 0.51 23.00
N THR A 160 -15.30 1.53 22.39
CA THR A 160 -14.08 2.20 22.84
C THR A 160 -14.31 3.70 22.84
N GLU A 161 -13.90 4.36 23.90
CA GLU A 161 -13.83 5.81 23.99
C GLU A 161 -12.36 6.19 24.14
N GLU A 162 -11.85 6.96 23.18
CA GLU A 162 -10.45 7.34 23.13
C GLU A 162 -10.33 8.81 22.73
N GLN A 163 -9.45 9.54 23.41
CA GLN A 163 -9.02 10.84 22.94
C GLN A 163 -8.08 10.63 21.76
N THR A 164 -8.35 11.30 20.63
CA THR A 164 -7.60 11.12 19.40
C THR A 164 -7.48 12.43 18.63
N TYR A 165 -6.40 12.58 17.91
CA TYR A 165 -6.28 13.64 16.92
C TYR A 165 -7.09 13.31 15.69
N PHE A 166 -7.82 14.30 15.18
CA PHE A 166 -8.58 14.23 13.95
C PHE A 166 -7.94 15.08 12.87
N PHE A 167 -7.98 14.57 11.64
CA PHE A 167 -7.72 15.34 10.43
C PHE A 167 -9.05 15.79 9.82
N ARG A 168 -9.18 17.08 9.45
CA ARG A 168 -10.38 17.68 8.85
C ARG A 168 -10.63 17.20 7.42
N LEU A 169 -10.73 15.90 7.22
CA LEU A 169 -10.89 15.30 5.90
C LEU A 169 -12.17 15.80 5.20
N SER A 170 -13.23 16.08 5.95
CA SER A 170 -14.49 16.61 5.43
C SER A 170 -14.32 17.93 4.67
N ALA A 171 -13.34 18.77 5.04
CA ALA A 171 -13.04 20.04 4.36
C ALA A 171 -12.43 19.85 2.96
N TYR A 172 -12.02 18.63 2.61
CA TYR A 172 -11.33 18.34 1.35
C TYR A 172 -12.24 17.75 0.26
N THR A 173 -13.52 17.49 0.56
CA THR A 173 -14.47 16.87 -0.39
C THR A 173 -14.48 17.60 -1.75
N ASP A 174 -14.74 18.91 -1.77
CA ASP A 174 -14.83 19.68 -3.01
C ASP A 174 -13.49 19.78 -3.73
N ARG A 175 -12.38 19.93 -2.97
CA ARG A 175 -11.03 20.01 -3.55
C ARG A 175 -10.60 18.70 -4.22
N LEU A 176 -10.94 17.57 -3.63
CA LEU A 176 -10.70 16.25 -4.21
C LEU A 176 -11.52 16.04 -5.48
N LEU A 177 -12.83 16.36 -5.45
CA LEU A 177 -13.70 16.25 -6.62
C LEU A 177 -13.24 17.16 -7.78
N ALA A 178 -12.83 18.39 -7.48
CA ALA A 178 -12.24 19.30 -8.46
C ALA A 178 -10.97 18.70 -9.07
N HIS A 179 -10.06 18.19 -8.24
CA HIS A 179 -8.84 17.54 -8.71
C HIS A 179 -9.12 16.34 -9.64
N TYR A 180 -10.09 15.47 -9.29
CA TYR A 180 -10.45 14.33 -10.15
C TYR A 180 -11.11 14.78 -11.48
N GLY A 181 -11.77 15.93 -11.48
CA GLY A 181 -12.33 16.52 -12.69
C GLY A 181 -11.26 17.10 -13.61
N GLU A 182 -10.30 17.81 -13.05
CA GLU A 182 -9.18 18.43 -13.77
C GLU A 182 -8.13 17.40 -14.24
N HIS A 183 -7.99 16.29 -13.51
CA HIS A 183 -7.03 15.24 -13.77
C HIS A 183 -7.71 13.86 -13.92
N PRO A 184 -8.45 13.61 -15.03
CA PRO A 184 -9.22 12.38 -15.20
C PRO A 184 -8.38 11.10 -15.18
N ASP A 185 -7.08 11.20 -15.48
CA ASP A 185 -6.13 10.09 -15.46
C ASP A 185 -5.46 9.85 -14.10
N PHE A 186 -5.78 10.67 -13.08
CA PHE A 186 -5.18 10.54 -11.74
C PHE A 186 -5.48 9.17 -11.11
N ILE A 187 -6.70 8.64 -11.29
CA ILE A 187 -7.11 7.34 -10.76
C ILE A 187 -7.37 6.37 -11.92
N ALA A 188 -6.69 5.24 -11.91
CA ALA A 188 -6.88 4.19 -12.90
C ALA A 188 -6.98 2.79 -12.23
N PRO A 189 -7.67 1.84 -12.86
CA PRO A 189 -8.51 1.97 -14.05
C PRO A 189 -9.80 2.76 -13.79
N GLU A 190 -10.53 3.11 -14.86
CA GLU A 190 -11.73 3.96 -14.79
C GLU A 190 -12.81 3.45 -13.82
N VAL A 191 -13.01 2.14 -13.73
CA VAL A 191 -13.96 1.54 -12.79
C VAL A 191 -13.63 1.93 -11.34
N ARG A 192 -12.36 2.02 -11.00
CA ARG A 192 -11.90 2.43 -9.66
C ARG A 192 -12.05 3.92 -9.44
N ARG A 193 -11.82 4.72 -10.49
CA ARG A 193 -12.09 6.16 -10.46
C ARG A 193 -13.56 6.42 -10.13
N ASN A 194 -14.48 5.75 -10.82
CA ASN A 194 -15.92 5.92 -10.62
C ASN A 194 -16.36 5.54 -9.20
N GLU A 195 -15.81 4.47 -8.64
CA GLU A 195 -16.02 4.06 -7.25
C GLU A 195 -15.56 5.15 -6.26
N VAL A 196 -14.35 5.69 -6.43
CA VAL A 196 -13.80 6.74 -5.57
C VAL A 196 -14.60 8.05 -5.69
N VAL A 197 -14.93 8.49 -6.91
CA VAL A 197 -15.73 9.70 -7.13
C VAL A 197 -17.09 9.56 -6.46
N SER A 198 -17.76 8.43 -6.61
CA SER A 198 -19.04 8.16 -5.95
C SER A 198 -18.92 8.22 -4.42
N PHE A 199 -17.87 7.61 -3.86
CA PHE A 199 -17.60 7.64 -2.42
C PHE A 199 -17.38 9.06 -1.90
N VAL A 200 -16.53 9.85 -2.55
CA VAL A 200 -16.23 11.24 -2.12
C VAL A 200 -17.46 12.15 -2.30
N SER A 201 -18.24 11.97 -3.37
CA SER A 201 -19.48 12.73 -3.61
C SER A 201 -20.55 12.49 -2.55
N GLY A 202 -20.49 11.38 -1.83
CA GLY A 202 -21.35 11.10 -0.68
C GLY A 202 -21.04 11.94 0.57
N GLY A 203 -19.96 12.74 0.52
CA GLY A 203 -19.44 13.52 1.64
C GLY A 203 -18.44 12.74 2.50
N LEU A 204 -17.37 13.42 2.89
CA LEU A 204 -16.32 12.86 3.76
C LEU A 204 -16.56 13.26 5.21
N ARG A 205 -16.11 12.42 6.13
CA ARG A 205 -16.04 12.69 7.57
C ARG A 205 -14.61 12.87 8.02
N ASP A 206 -14.41 13.62 9.10
CA ASP A 206 -13.09 13.80 9.69
C ASP A 206 -12.52 12.46 10.14
N LEU A 207 -11.22 12.31 9.95
CA LEU A 207 -10.50 11.05 10.14
C LEU A 207 -9.71 11.09 11.45
N SER A 208 -9.92 10.11 12.34
CA SER A 208 -9.06 9.90 13.49
C SER A 208 -7.68 9.43 13.05
N ILE A 209 -6.64 10.20 13.37
CA ILE A 209 -5.27 10.02 12.87
C ILE A 209 -4.23 9.75 13.96
N SER A 210 -4.64 9.44 15.21
CA SER A 210 -3.73 8.99 16.25
C SER A 210 -4.33 7.87 17.10
N ARG A 211 -3.48 7.20 17.88
CA ARG A 211 -3.85 6.12 18.80
C ARG A 211 -3.07 6.25 20.10
N THR A 212 -3.73 5.88 21.22
CA THR A 212 -3.12 5.76 22.54
C THR A 212 -3.08 4.32 23.04
N SER A 213 -3.78 3.41 22.36
CA SER A 213 -3.93 2.00 22.76
C SER A 213 -2.67 1.16 22.58
N PHE A 214 -1.65 1.68 21.90
CA PHE A 214 -0.33 1.05 21.72
C PHE A 214 0.74 2.12 21.48
N THR A 215 2.02 1.73 21.61
CA THR A 215 3.18 2.64 21.50
C THR A 215 4.09 2.34 20.32
N TRP A 216 3.82 1.26 19.57
CA TRP A 216 4.61 0.85 18.41
C TRP A 216 4.15 1.59 17.15
N GLY A 217 4.74 2.77 16.90
CA GLY A 217 4.40 3.68 15.82
C GLY A 217 5.23 4.95 15.87
N VAL A 218 5.01 5.85 14.92
CA VAL A 218 5.64 7.18 14.93
C VAL A 218 4.95 8.04 16.00
N PRO A 219 5.68 8.57 17.01
CA PRO A 219 5.09 9.43 18.03
C PRO A 219 4.50 10.72 17.43
N VAL A 220 3.37 11.19 17.98
CA VAL A 220 2.82 12.48 17.61
C VAL A 220 3.74 13.61 18.14
N PRO A 221 4.12 14.58 17.30
CA PRO A 221 4.96 15.69 17.74
C PRO A 221 4.32 16.50 18.87
N GLY A 222 5.03 16.59 19.99
CA GLY A 222 4.57 17.32 21.18
C GLY A 222 3.62 16.56 22.09
N ASP A 223 3.25 15.32 21.75
CA ASP A 223 2.37 14.47 22.55
C ASP A 223 2.78 12.99 22.45
N ALA A 224 3.66 12.58 23.34
CA ALA A 224 4.24 11.24 23.36
C ALA A 224 3.26 10.13 23.82
N GLU A 225 2.07 10.48 24.31
CA GLU A 225 1.03 9.50 24.66
C GLU A 225 0.34 8.96 23.40
N HIS A 226 0.42 9.72 22.29
CA HIS A 226 -0.16 9.35 21.01
C HIS A 226 0.90 8.87 20.01
N VAL A 227 0.57 7.84 19.24
CA VAL A 227 1.26 7.48 18.00
C VAL A 227 0.39 7.82 16.79
N MET A 228 1.01 8.13 15.67
CA MET A 228 0.31 8.40 14.42
C MET A 228 -0.48 7.17 13.97
N TYR A 229 -1.65 7.41 13.40
CA TYR A 229 -2.43 6.38 12.74
C TYR A 229 -1.66 5.80 11.57
N VAL A 230 -1.72 4.47 11.43
CA VAL A 230 -0.92 3.70 10.46
C VAL A 230 -0.95 4.26 9.03
N TRP A 231 -2.07 4.83 8.58
CA TRP A 231 -2.15 5.38 7.22
C TRP A 231 -1.50 6.77 7.07
N VAL A 232 -1.40 7.59 8.12
CA VAL A 232 -0.57 8.82 8.07
C VAL A 232 0.89 8.43 7.97
N ASP A 233 1.29 7.48 8.78
CA ASP A 233 2.63 6.89 8.80
C ASP A 233 2.95 6.21 7.46
N ALA A 234 2.22 5.17 7.10
CA ALA A 234 2.49 4.37 5.91
C ALA A 234 2.52 5.21 4.62
N LEU A 235 1.55 6.10 4.38
CA LEU A 235 1.50 6.90 3.16
C LEU A 235 2.67 7.88 3.02
N THR A 236 3.26 8.30 4.12
CA THR A 236 4.43 9.19 4.10
C THR A 236 5.68 8.53 3.49
N ASN A 237 5.72 7.20 3.39
CA ASN A 237 6.84 6.48 2.76
C ASN A 237 7.20 7.03 1.36
N TYR A 238 6.20 7.43 0.60
CA TYR A 238 6.38 7.95 -0.76
C TYR A 238 7.17 9.27 -0.78
N LEU A 239 6.96 10.12 0.21
CA LEU A 239 7.73 11.35 0.40
C LEU A 239 9.14 11.02 0.91
N THR A 240 9.24 10.14 1.90
CA THR A 240 10.54 9.69 2.44
C THR A 240 11.41 9.12 1.33
N GLY A 241 10.84 8.28 0.47
CA GLY A 241 11.52 7.72 -0.69
C GLY A 241 12.04 8.76 -1.67
N ALA A 242 11.46 9.94 -1.71
CA ALA A 242 11.91 11.08 -2.50
C ALA A 242 12.86 12.03 -1.75
N GLY A 243 13.18 11.77 -0.46
CA GLY A 243 14.13 12.59 0.31
C GLY A 243 13.49 13.66 1.20
N TYR A 244 12.16 13.69 1.32
CA TYR A 244 11.47 14.57 2.27
C TYR A 244 11.91 14.24 3.73
N PRO A 245 12.07 15.22 4.63
CA PRO A 245 11.56 16.59 4.56
C PRO A 245 12.50 17.62 3.89
N ASP A 246 13.66 17.22 3.41
CA ASP A 246 14.54 18.15 2.69
C ASP A 246 14.02 18.39 1.26
N THR A 247 13.13 19.38 1.13
CA THR A 247 12.53 19.75 -0.15
C THR A 247 13.50 20.40 -1.12
N GLU A 248 14.68 20.85 -0.64
CA GLU A 248 15.74 21.44 -1.47
C GLU A 248 16.74 20.39 -1.96
N SER A 249 16.65 19.14 -1.45
CA SER A 249 17.53 18.06 -1.89
C SER A 249 17.36 17.78 -3.39
N VAL A 250 18.47 17.42 -4.03
CA VAL A 250 18.45 16.99 -5.45
C VAL A 250 17.48 15.85 -5.67
N LEU A 251 17.35 14.94 -4.69
CA LEU A 251 16.47 13.79 -4.77
C LEU A 251 15.00 14.22 -4.82
N TYR A 252 14.57 15.09 -3.90
CA TYR A 252 13.20 15.59 -3.85
C TYR A 252 12.83 16.38 -5.08
N GLN A 253 13.64 17.36 -5.43
CA GLN A 253 13.43 18.23 -6.59
C GLN A 253 13.36 17.44 -7.91
N ARG A 254 14.07 16.32 -7.98
CA ARG A 254 14.13 15.49 -9.18
C ARG A 254 12.96 14.55 -9.32
N TYR A 255 12.50 13.92 -8.22
CA TYR A 255 11.56 12.80 -8.29
C TYR A 255 10.18 13.09 -7.72
N TRP A 256 10.01 14.11 -6.84
CA TRP A 256 8.67 14.46 -6.40
C TRP A 256 8.05 15.52 -7.32
N PRO A 257 6.77 15.42 -7.72
CA PRO A 257 5.80 14.39 -7.36
C PRO A 257 6.00 13.07 -8.10
N ALA A 258 5.61 11.96 -7.45
CA ALA A 258 5.64 10.63 -8.05
C ALA A 258 4.80 10.55 -9.32
N ASP A 259 5.31 9.84 -10.33
CA ASP A 259 4.59 9.63 -11.59
C ASP A 259 3.53 8.54 -11.47
N LEU A 260 3.79 7.51 -10.64
CA LEU A 260 2.89 6.38 -10.48
C LEU A 260 3.00 5.73 -9.10
N HIS A 261 1.88 5.66 -8.39
CA HIS A 261 1.68 4.74 -7.28
C HIS A 261 0.93 3.51 -7.79
N MET A 262 1.59 2.34 -7.79
CA MET A 262 0.96 1.04 -8.07
C MET A 262 0.49 0.43 -6.77
N ILE A 263 -0.79 0.08 -6.66
CA ILE A 263 -1.40 -0.38 -5.41
C ILE A 263 -2.43 -1.48 -5.65
N GLY A 264 -2.72 -2.28 -4.62
CA GLY A 264 -3.88 -3.15 -4.59
C GLY A 264 -5.21 -2.37 -4.53
N LYS A 265 -6.25 -2.89 -5.16
CA LYS A 265 -7.58 -2.23 -5.22
C LYS A 265 -8.24 -2.01 -3.86
N ASP A 266 -7.90 -2.81 -2.85
CA ASP A 266 -8.42 -2.75 -1.49
C ASP A 266 -7.96 -1.51 -0.70
N ILE A 267 -6.83 -0.92 -1.09
CA ILE A 267 -6.25 0.26 -0.44
C ILE A 267 -6.43 1.54 -1.27
N ILE A 268 -7.32 1.51 -2.27
CA ILE A 268 -7.50 2.65 -3.19
C ILE A 268 -7.97 3.91 -2.47
N ARG A 269 -8.88 3.82 -1.49
CA ARG A 269 -9.38 4.99 -0.76
C ARG A 269 -8.29 5.71 0.01
N PHE A 270 -7.33 4.97 0.59
CA PHE A 270 -6.21 5.58 1.31
C PHE A 270 -5.32 6.39 0.36
N HIS A 271 -5.06 5.87 -0.84
CA HIS A 271 -4.15 6.49 -1.81
C HIS A 271 -4.79 7.59 -2.66
N THR A 272 -6.10 7.55 -2.82
CA THR A 272 -6.81 8.50 -3.69
C THR A 272 -7.64 9.53 -2.93
N VAL A 273 -7.95 9.29 -1.65
CA VAL A 273 -8.71 10.23 -0.80
C VAL A 273 -7.84 10.78 0.32
N TYR A 274 -7.32 9.92 1.22
CA TYR A 274 -6.57 10.38 2.39
C TYR A 274 -5.23 10.98 1.99
N TRP A 275 -4.46 10.29 1.18
CA TRP A 275 -3.14 10.75 0.75
C TRP A 275 -3.16 12.11 0.03
N PRO A 276 -4.01 12.33 -1.00
CA PRO A 276 -4.13 13.65 -1.61
C PRO A 276 -4.59 14.72 -0.62
N ALA A 277 -5.52 14.42 0.31
CA ALA A 277 -5.97 15.38 1.30
C ALA A 277 -4.85 15.79 2.27
N PHE A 278 -4.03 14.84 2.75
CA PHE A 278 -2.86 15.12 3.58
C PHE A 278 -1.84 16.01 2.84
N LEU A 279 -1.56 15.70 1.59
CA LEU A 279 -0.66 16.50 0.75
C LEU A 279 -1.20 17.91 0.49
N MET A 280 -2.50 18.03 0.19
CA MET A 280 -3.16 19.32 0.01
C MET A 280 -3.09 20.18 1.27
N SER A 281 -3.27 19.57 2.44
CA SER A 281 -3.15 20.22 3.75
C SER A 281 -1.73 20.70 3.99
N ALA A 282 -0.75 19.85 3.73
CA ALA A 282 0.67 20.16 3.91
C ALA A 282 1.25 21.10 2.84
N GLY A 283 0.47 21.50 1.81
CA GLY A 283 0.96 22.32 0.71
C GLY A 283 1.99 21.63 -0.17
N ILE A 284 1.87 20.30 -0.31
CA ILE A 284 2.77 19.45 -1.10
C ILE A 284 2.07 19.03 -2.40
N ALA A 285 2.81 18.99 -3.51
CA ALA A 285 2.29 18.56 -4.80
C ALA A 285 1.77 17.12 -4.75
N LEU A 286 0.67 16.84 -5.47
CA LEU A 286 0.07 15.51 -5.54
C LEU A 286 0.82 14.59 -6.52
N PRO A 287 0.82 13.27 -6.30
CA PRO A 287 1.30 12.31 -7.29
C PRO A 287 0.49 12.43 -8.59
N ARG A 288 1.08 12.05 -9.71
CA ARG A 288 0.44 12.21 -11.03
C ARG A 288 -0.61 11.14 -11.29
N LYS A 289 -0.39 9.92 -10.80
CA LYS A 289 -1.29 8.78 -11.03
C LYS A 289 -1.25 7.77 -9.89
N VAL A 290 -2.42 7.24 -9.56
CA VAL A 290 -2.62 6.05 -8.74
C VAL A 290 -3.28 4.98 -9.60
N PHE A 291 -2.62 3.84 -9.75
CA PHE A 291 -3.16 2.70 -10.49
C PHE A 291 -3.45 1.55 -9.53
N ALA A 292 -4.71 1.14 -9.47
CA ALA A 292 -5.15 0.05 -8.62
C ALA A 292 -5.28 -1.25 -9.41
N HIS A 293 -4.42 -2.22 -9.13
CA HIS A 293 -4.52 -3.56 -9.70
C HIS A 293 -5.53 -4.44 -8.96
N GLY A 294 -6.00 -5.50 -9.61
CA GLY A 294 -6.93 -6.48 -9.04
C GLY A 294 -6.26 -7.51 -8.15
N PHE A 295 -7.07 -8.42 -7.59
CA PHE A 295 -6.60 -9.55 -6.80
C PHE A 295 -6.21 -10.74 -7.66
N LEU A 296 -5.33 -11.56 -7.11
CA LEU A 296 -5.05 -12.90 -7.60
C LEU A 296 -5.87 -13.89 -6.77
N TYR A 297 -6.73 -14.65 -7.44
CA TYR A 297 -7.51 -15.73 -6.83
C TYR A 297 -6.80 -17.06 -6.99
N ASN A 298 -6.97 -17.95 -6.03
CA ASN A 298 -6.59 -19.35 -6.14
C ASN A 298 -7.84 -20.22 -6.22
N ARG A 299 -8.04 -20.93 -7.33
CA ARG A 299 -9.24 -21.77 -7.58
C ARG A 299 -10.56 -21.00 -7.44
N GLY A 300 -10.56 -19.73 -7.85
CA GLY A 300 -11.75 -18.85 -7.80
C GLY A 300 -12.04 -18.25 -6.42
N GLU A 301 -11.20 -18.51 -5.42
CA GLU A 301 -11.34 -17.95 -4.08
C GLU A 301 -10.23 -16.95 -3.75
N LYS A 302 -10.58 -15.91 -2.98
CA LYS A 302 -9.58 -14.96 -2.46
C LYS A 302 -8.61 -15.71 -1.55
N MET A 303 -7.31 -15.53 -1.78
CA MET A 303 -6.29 -16.13 -0.92
C MET A 303 -6.35 -15.56 0.49
N SER A 304 -6.39 -16.44 1.47
CA SER A 304 -6.35 -16.06 2.87
C SER A 304 -5.67 -17.16 3.70
N LYS A 305 -4.92 -16.73 4.73
CA LYS A 305 -4.24 -17.67 5.65
C LYS A 305 -5.24 -18.55 6.41
N SER A 306 -6.40 -18.01 6.74
CA SER A 306 -7.45 -18.76 7.44
C SER A 306 -8.09 -19.86 6.59
N VAL A 307 -8.07 -19.72 5.26
CA VAL A 307 -8.56 -20.73 4.32
C VAL A 307 -7.47 -21.74 3.93
N GLY A 308 -6.20 -21.39 4.16
CA GLY A 308 -5.06 -22.25 3.82
C GLY A 308 -4.78 -22.37 2.32
N ASN A 309 -5.30 -21.43 1.51
CA ASN A 309 -5.18 -21.43 0.06
C ASN A 309 -4.14 -20.42 -0.46
N VAL A 310 -3.28 -19.92 0.42
CA VAL A 310 -2.21 -18.97 0.08
C VAL A 310 -1.15 -19.68 -0.74
N VAL A 311 -0.75 -19.07 -1.86
CA VAL A 311 0.30 -19.57 -2.74
C VAL A 311 1.62 -18.90 -2.39
N ASP A 312 2.62 -19.71 -2.07
CA ASP A 312 3.97 -19.25 -1.73
C ASP A 312 4.75 -18.92 -3.00
N PRO A 313 5.13 -17.65 -3.23
CA PRO A 313 5.87 -17.25 -4.42
C PRO A 313 7.31 -17.79 -4.44
N VAL A 314 7.92 -18.08 -3.28
CA VAL A 314 9.26 -18.67 -3.19
C VAL A 314 9.24 -20.08 -3.78
N ALA A 315 8.28 -20.90 -3.36
CA ALA A 315 8.10 -22.25 -3.89
C ALA A 315 7.82 -22.24 -5.40
N LEU A 316 7.10 -21.24 -5.90
CA LEU A 316 6.88 -21.09 -7.36
C LEU A 316 8.17 -20.81 -8.10
N VAL A 317 8.99 -19.90 -7.61
CA VAL A 317 10.29 -19.57 -8.25
C VAL A 317 11.24 -20.76 -8.21
N GLU A 318 11.29 -21.50 -7.12
CA GLU A 318 12.09 -22.70 -7.00
C GLU A 318 11.63 -23.82 -7.97
N SER A 319 10.32 -23.95 -8.19
CA SER A 319 9.75 -25.01 -9.03
C SER A 319 9.82 -24.70 -10.52
N PHE A 320 9.58 -23.44 -10.90
CA PHE A 320 9.38 -23.05 -12.31
C PHE A 320 10.46 -22.11 -12.86
N GLY A 321 11.26 -21.47 -12.00
CA GLY A 321 12.21 -20.43 -12.36
C GLY A 321 11.61 -19.02 -12.33
N VAL A 322 12.48 -18.03 -12.12
CA VAL A 322 12.07 -16.63 -11.90
C VAL A 322 11.41 -16.02 -13.14
N ASP A 323 11.99 -16.23 -14.32
CA ASP A 323 11.49 -15.63 -15.56
C ASP A 323 10.11 -16.19 -15.94
N GLN A 324 9.89 -17.48 -15.72
CA GLN A 324 8.64 -18.16 -15.97
C GLN A 324 7.53 -17.65 -15.06
N VAL A 325 7.83 -17.48 -13.76
CA VAL A 325 6.87 -16.93 -12.79
C VAL A 325 6.54 -15.47 -13.13
N ARG A 326 7.55 -14.65 -13.43
CA ARG A 326 7.35 -13.25 -13.87
C ARG A 326 6.49 -13.18 -15.13
N TYR A 327 6.81 -14.01 -16.13
CA TYR A 327 6.04 -14.06 -17.39
C TYR A 327 4.59 -14.45 -17.13
N PHE A 328 4.35 -15.51 -16.34
CA PHE A 328 3.00 -15.95 -15.98
C PHE A 328 2.18 -14.83 -15.34
N LEU A 329 2.73 -14.15 -14.32
CA LEU A 329 2.04 -13.08 -13.61
C LEU A 329 1.66 -11.91 -14.54
N LEU A 330 2.53 -11.53 -15.47
CA LEU A 330 2.27 -10.45 -16.42
C LEU A 330 1.34 -10.86 -17.57
N ARG A 331 1.32 -12.14 -17.93
CA ARG A 331 0.57 -12.63 -19.09
C ARG A 331 -0.83 -13.12 -18.74
N GLU A 332 -0.98 -13.79 -17.60
CA GLU A 332 -2.24 -14.41 -17.19
C GLU A 332 -3.20 -13.42 -16.53
N VAL A 333 -2.66 -12.44 -15.82
CA VAL A 333 -3.47 -11.45 -15.11
C VAL A 333 -3.73 -10.25 -16.01
N PRO A 334 -4.98 -10.00 -16.45
CA PRO A 334 -5.30 -8.79 -17.19
C PRO A 334 -5.01 -7.55 -16.31
N PHE A 335 -4.17 -6.65 -16.79
CA PHE A 335 -3.69 -5.52 -16.00
C PHE A 335 -4.85 -4.62 -15.53
N GLY A 336 -4.94 -4.41 -14.22
CA GLY A 336 -6.03 -3.66 -13.56
C GLY A 336 -7.29 -4.49 -13.23
N GLN A 337 -7.35 -5.75 -13.61
CA GLN A 337 -8.44 -6.67 -13.31
C GLN A 337 -8.00 -7.77 -12.34
N ASP A 338 -8.97 -8.51 -11.83
CA ASP A 338 -8.69 -9.71 -11.04
C ASP A 338 -8.17 -10.83 -11.97
N GLY A 339 -7.24 -11.62 -11.48
CA GLY A 339 -6.70 -12.78 -12.16
C GLY A 339 -6.82 -14.05 -11.33
N SER A 340 -6.52 -15.17 -11.93
CA SER A 340 -6.54 -16.48 -11.26
C SER A 340 -5.17 -17.14 -11.38
N TYR A 341 -4.71 -17.68 -10.28
CA TYR A 341 -3.56 -18.56 -10.24
C TYR A 341 -3.98 -20.00 -10.49
N SER A 342 -3.21 -20.72 -11.32
CA SER A 342 -3.24 -22.17 -11.40
C SER A 342 -1.89 -22.71 -11.84
N GLU A 343 -1.48 -23.85 -11.30
CA GLU A 343 -0.23 -24.50 -11.67
C GLU A 343 -0.25 -24.96 -13.14
N ASP A 344 -1.38 -25.52 -13.58
CA ASP A 344 -1.58 -25.88 -15.00
C ASP A 344 -1.46 -24.67 -15.92
N GLY A 345 -1.91 -23.48 -15.48
CA GLY A 345 -1.74 -22.23 -16.19
C GLY A 345 -0.26 -21.86 -16.38
N ILE A 346 0.56 -21.97 -15.32
CA ILE A 346 2.01 -21.72 -15.41
C ILE A 346 2.64 -22.70 -16.42
N ILE A 347 2.38 -24.01 -16.25
CA ILE A 347 2.92 -25.05 -17.14
C ILE A 347 2.49 -24.79 -18.60
N GLY A 348 1.22 -24.45 -18.81
CA GLY A 348 0.68 -24.12 -20.13
C GLY A 348 1.41 -22.96 -20.78
N ARG A 349 1.62 -21.86 -20.03
CA ARG A 349 2.35 -20.67 -20.54
C ARG A 349 3.81 -20.96 -20.83
N ILE A 350 4.48 -21.73 -19.97
CA ILE A 350 5.87 -22.14 -20.19
C ILE A 350 5.99 -22.92 -21.50
N ASN A 351 5.15 -23.91 -21.70
CA ASN A 351 5.25 -24.81 -22.87
C ASN A 351 4.81 -24.12 -24.16
N THR A 352 3.69 -23.40 -24.14
CA THR A 352 3.12 -22.76 -25.34
C THR A 352 3.85 -21.47 -25.68
N ASP A 353 3.87 -20.52 -24.76
CA ASP A 353 4.31 -19.16 -25.10
C ASP A 353 5.85 -19.06 -25.10
N LEU A 354 6.52 -19.65 -24.10
CA LEU A 354 7.97 -19.52 -23.96
C LEU A 354 8.74 -20.57 -24.78
N ALA A 355 8.42 -21.85 -24.62
CA ALA A 355 9.16 -22.91 -25.32
C ALA A 355 8.80 -22.97 -26.81
N ASN A 356 7.51 -23.04 -27.14
CA ASN A 356 7.10 -23.19 -28.54
C ASN A 356 7.14 -21.86 -29.30
N GLU A 357 6.46 -20.81 -28.83
CA GLU A 357 6.36 -19.58 -29.62
C GLU A 357 7.68 -18.78 -29.61
N LEU A 358 8.15 -18.36 -28.42
CA LEU A 358 9.38 -17.58 -28.29
C LEU A 358 10.61 -18.39 -28.68
N GLY A 359 10.70 -19.65 -28.24
CA GLY A 359 11.81 -20.53 -28.55
C GLY A 359 11.93 -20.80 -30.07
N ASN A 360 10.82 -21.05 -30.76
CA ASN A 360 10.80 -21.21 -32.22
C ASN A 360 11.16 -19.91 -32.95
N LEU A 361 10.69 -18.75 -32.44
CA LEU A 361 11.06 -17.45 -33.01
C LEU A 361 12.58 -17.25 -32.94
N ALA A 362 13.15 -17.45 -31.74
CA ALA A 362 14.59 -17.34 -31.54
C ALA A 362 15.39 -18.28 -32.46
N GLN A 363 14.99 -19.57 -32.51
CA GLN A 363 15.66 -20.57 -33.33
C GLN A 363 15.62 -20.25 -34.83
N ARG A 364 14.55 -19.61 -35.33
CA ARG A 364 14.39 -19.24 -36.73
C ARG A 364 15.05 -17.91 -37.09
N SER A 365 15.38 -17.09 -36.08
CA SER A 365 15.99 -15.77 -36.28
C SER A 365 17.51 -15.78 -36.15
N LEU A 366 18.06 -16.82 -35.54
CA LEU A 366 19.50 -17.09 -35.37
C LEU A 366 20.00 -18.04 -36.53
#